data_78f474a2977a1fe007cfaea13975d145
#
_entry.id   78f474a2977a1fe007cfaea13975d145
#
_cell.length_a   1.000
_cell.length_b   1.000
_cell.length_c   1.000
_cell.angle_alpha   90.00
_cell.angle_beta   90.00
_cell.angle_gamma   90.00
#
_symmetry.space_group_name_H-M   'P 1'
#
loop_
_entity.id
_entity.type
_entity.pdbx_description
1 polymer ?
#
loop_
_entity_poly.entity_id
_entity_poly.type
_entity_poly.pdbx_seq_one_letter_code
_entity_poly.pdbx_strand_id
1 'polypeptide(L)'
;MEWAVEVEDMTVAYDERPVLWDVDMQIPKGSLAAIVGPNGAGKSTLIKAMLGLLTKISGSVKFYLDGRLAVSREDLKRIAYVPQSGSVDWDFPTTVLDVVLMGRYGHLGWFRRPGKAEREMAYDVLRKTGMDAYADRQISRLSGGQQQRVFLARALIQEADIYFMDEPFKGVDAKTEKAIVALLQEMKSRGKTVIVVHHDLTTVAEYFDWVTMINLRRIAMGPVDEVFTREHIEAAYNARNPLRREAQDVGAAE
;
A
#
# COMPACT_ATOMS: atom_id res chain seq x y z
N MET A 1 -5.83 9.98 20.14
CA MET A 1 -5.19 9.67 18.84
C MET A 1 -6.31 9.62 17.81
N GLU A 2 -6.17 10.30 16.65
CA GLU A 2 -7.16 10.20 15.56
C GLU A 2 -6.75 9.07 14.62
N TRP A 3 -7.70 8.24 14.24
CA TRP A 3 -7.48 7.15 13.27
C TRP A 3 -7.74 7.64 11.85
N ALA A 4 -6.93 7.19 10.89
CA ALA A 4 -7.19 7.35 9.46
C ALA A 4 -7.91 6.13 8.87
N VAL A 5 -7.58 4.95 9.40
CA VAL A 5 -8.16 3.68 8.97
C VAL A 5 -8.48 2.83 10.18
N GLU A 6 -9.68 2.24 10.21
CA GLU A 6 -10.07 1.19 11.14
C GLU A 6 -10.60 -0.01 10.37
N VAL A 7 -10.16 -1.19 10.76
CA VAL A 7 -10.62 -2.49 10.27
C VAL A 7 -11.11 -3.28 11.45
N GLU A 8 -12.31 -3.86 11.36
CA GLU A 8 -12.95 -4.64 12.41
C GLU A 8 -13.37 -6.00 11.84
N ASP A 9 -13.00 -7.08 12.54
CA ASP A 9 -13.40 -8.49 12.30
C ASP A 9 -13.21 -8.95 10.84
N MET A 10 -12.16 -8.48 10.15
CA MET A 10 -11.98 -8.76 8.74
C MET A 10 -11.53 -10.19 8.51
N THR A 11 -12.35 -10.95 7.79
CA THR A 11 -12.05 -12.30 7.29
C THR A 11 -12.13 -12.32 5.76
N VAL A 12 -11.09 -12.87 5.12
CA VAL A 12 -10.99 -12.99 3.65
C VAL A 12 -10.58 -14.41 3.30
N ALA A 13 -11.26 -15.00 2.30
CA ALA A 13 -10.85 -16.28 1.71
C ALA A 13 -10.78 -16.17 0.20
N TYR A 14 -9.94 -17.00 -0.41
CA TYR A 14 -9.96 -17.33 -1.82
C TYR A 14 -10.59 -18.71 -1.96
N ASP A 15 -11.71 -18.77 -2.67
CA ASP A 15 -12.57 -19.96 -2.71
C ASP A 15 -12.97 -20.37 -1.29
N GLU A 16 -12.63 -21.57 -0.86
CA GLU A 16 -12.90 -22.07 0.49
C GLU A 16 -11.72 -21.94 1.46
N ARG A 17 -10.59 -21.35 1.00
CA ARG A 17 -9.36 -21.23 1.80
C ARG A 17 -9.22 -19.84 2.41
N PRO A 18 -9.40 -19.70 3.74
CA PRO A 18 -9.18 -18.44 4.42
C PRO A 18 -7.70 -18.03 4.36
N VAL A 19 -7.48 -16.74 4.05
CA VAL A 19 -6.16 -16.13 3.96
C VAL A 19 -5.97 -15.07 5.05
N LEU A 20 -7.07 -14.53 5.56
CA LEU A 20 -7.11 -13.63 6.70
C LEU A 20 -8.28 -14.01 7.59
N TRP A 21 -8.05 -14.02 8.91
CA TRP A 21 -9.03 -14.40 9.91
C TRP A 21 -9.09 -13.34 10.99
N ASP A 22 -10.29 -12.77 11.19
CA ASP A 22 -10.61 -11.93 12.33
C ASP A 22 -9.53 -10.87 12.58
N VAL A 23 -9.23 -10.08 11.53
CA VAL A 23 -8.19 -9.07 11.57
C VAL A 23 -8.80 -7.73 11.96
N ASP A 24 -8.40 -7.25 13.14
CA ASP A 24 -8.60 -5.85 13.54
C ASP A 24 -7.34 -5.05 13.30
N MET A 25 -7.49 -3.84 12.77
CA MET A 25 -6.36 -2.95 12.53
C MET A 25 -6.77 -1.48 12.66
N GLN A 26 -5.90 -0.69 13.24
CA GLN A 26 -6.06 0.76 13.33
C GLN A 26 -4.78 1.45 12.89
N ILE A 27 -4.91 2.47 12.07
CA ILE A 27 -3.78 3.27 11.58
C ILE A 27 -3.98 4.72 11.98
N PRO A 28 -3.02 5.33 12.70
CA PRO A 28 -3.09 6.73 13.09
C PRO A 28 -3.05 7.65 11.88
N LYS A 29 -3.81 8.75 11.95
CA LYS A 29 -3.76 9.82 10.96
C LYS A 29 -2.37 10.49 10.94
N GLY A 30 -1.87 10.75 9.75
CA GLY A 30 -0.58 11.42 9.55
C GLY A 30 0.63 10.56 9.94
N SER A 31 0.47 9.24 10.00
CA SER A 31 1.56 8.30 10.28
C SER A 31 2.15 7.69 9.02
N LEU A 32 3.39 7.25 9.13
CA LEU A 32 4.02 6.32 8.20
C LEU A 32 3.99 4.93 8.82
N ALA A 33 3.06 4.09 8.37
CA ALA A 33 2.76 2.80 8.97
C ALA A 33 3.24 1.63 8.11
N ALA A 34 3.82 0.59 8.74
CA ALA A 34 4.21 -0.64 8.09
C ALA A 34 3.20 -1.77 8.36
N ILE A 35 2.91 -2.57 7.33
CA ILE A 35 2.31 -3.90 7.47
C ILE A 35 3.41 -4.91 7.20
N VAL A 36 3.78 -5.71 8.20
CA VAL A 36 4.87 -6.69 8.12
C VAL A 36 4.38 -8.10 8.45
N GLY A 37 5.08 -9.09 7.95
CA GLY A 37 4.78 -10.50 8.16
C GLY A 37 5.44 -11.38 7.10
N PRO A 38 5.49 -12.70 7.28
CA PRO A 38 6.12 -13.61 6.34
C PRO A 38 5.42 -13.61 4.96
N ASN A 39 6.07 -14.23 3.98
CA ASN A 39 5.43 -14.47 2.69
C ASN A 39 4.22 -15.39 2.88
N GLY A 40 3.10 -15.03 2.24
CA GLY A 40 1.82 -15.71 2.43
C GLY A 40 1.05 -15.32 3.71
N ALA A 41 1.50 -14.33 4.47
CA ALA A 41 0.81 -13.84 5.68
C ALA A 41 -0.51 -13.09 5.41
N GLY A 42 -0.84 -12.82 4.15
CA GLY A 42 -2.06 -12.10 3.78
C GLY A 42 -1.90 -10.57 3.65
N LYS A 43 -0.67 -10.02 3.65
CA LYS A 43 -0.43 -8.55 3.61
C LYS A 43 -1.09 -7.84 2.42
N SER A 44 -0.80 -8.28 1.21
CA SER A 44 -1.40 -7.71 -0.02
C SER A 44 -2.89 -7.98 -0.11
N THR A 45 -3.34 -9.14 0.41
CA THR A 45 -4.77 -9.48 0.53
C THR A 45 -5.49 -8.51 1.45
N LEU A 46 -4.89 -8.18 2.60
CA LEU A 46 -5.44 -7.21 3.56
C LEU A 46 -5.64 -5.84 2.89
N ILE A 47 -4.60 -5.29 2.23
CA ILE A 47 -4.73 -4.01 1.51
C ILE A 47 -5.84 -4.08 0.45
N LYS A 48 -5.85 -5.12 -0.38
CA LYS A 48 -6.85 -5.26 -1.44
C LYS A 48 -8.28 -5.39 -0.89
N ALA A 49 -8.45 -6.10 0.22
CA ALA A 49 -9.74 -6.23 0.90
C ALA A 49 -10.19 -4.90 1.52
N MET A 50 -9.28 -4.15 2.16
CA MET A 50 -9.57 -2.80 2.67
C MET A 50 -10.03 -1.85 1.57
N LEU A 51 -9.42 -1.93 0.40
CA LEU A 51 -9.75 -1.09 -0.76
C LEU A 51 -10.98 -1.58 -1.55
N GLY A 52 -11.63 -2.67 -1.12
CA GLY A 52 -12.76 -3.27 -1.84
C GLY A 52 -12.38 -3.90 -3.18
N LEU A 53 -11.10 -4.16 -3.42
CA LEU A 53 -10.59 -4.85 -4.62
C LEU A 53 -10.73 -6.37 -4.52
N LEU A 54 -10.99 -6.88 -3.32
CA LEU A 54 -11.31 -8.28 -3.03
C LEU A 54 -12.56 -8.35 -2.15
N THR A 55 -13.38 -9.35 -2.41
CA THR A 55 -14.55 -9.62 -1.57
C THR A 55 -14.09 -10.19 -0.24
N LYS A 56 -14.59 -9.64 0.85
CA LYS A 56 -14.41 -10.14 2.21
C LYS A 56 -15.59 -11.01 2.60
N ILE A 57 -15.37 -12.02 3.46
CA ILE A 57 -16.42 -12.85 4.04
C ILE A 57 -17.16 -12.07 5.13
N SER A 58 -16.40 -11.39 6.00
CA SER A 58 -16.94 -10.59 7.11
C SER A 58 -16.08 -9.38 7.42
N GLY A 59 -16.54 -8.56 8.33
CA GLY A 59 -15.86 -7.42 8.87
C GLY A 59 -16.17 -6.09 8.19
N SER A 60 -15.65 -5.02 8.73
CA SER A 60 -15.84 -3.67 8.24
C SER A 60 -14.52 -2.93 8.03
N VAL A 61 -14.52 -1.93 7.16
CA VAL A 61 -13.40 -0.99 6.96
C VAL A 61 -13.96 0.42 6.99
N LYS A 62 -13.35 1.25 7.81
CA LYS A 62 -13.71 2.65 7.96
C LYS A 62 -12.48 3.50 7.63
N PHE A 63 -12.67 4.48 6.75
CA PHE A 63 -11.68 5.50 6.45
C PHE A 63 -12.14 6.83 7.04
N TYR A 64 -11.26 7.55 7.67
CA TYR A 64 -11.57 8.85 8.24
C TYR A 64 -10.78 9.94 7.52
N LEU A 65 -11.50 10.93 6.99
CA LEU A 65 -10.96 12.08 6.29
C LEU A 65 -11.51 13.35 6.94
N ASP A 66 -10.65 14.29 7.27
CA ASP A 66 -11.04 15.53 7.95
C ASP A 66 -11.86 15.31 9.25
N GLY A 67 -11.52 14.23 10.00
CA GLY A 67 -12.20 13.87 11.25
C GLY A 67 -13.60 13.26 11.09
N ARG A 68 -14.04 12.92 9.88
CA ARG A 68 -15.32 12.27 9.58
C ARG A 68 -15.15 10.99 8.79
N LEU A 69 -16.12 10.10 8.89
CA LEU A 69 -16.18 8.87 8.10
C LEU A 69 -16.29 9.21 6.59
N ALA A 70 -15.43 8.60 5.79
CA ALA A 70 -15.47 8.68 4.34
C ALA A 70 -16.57 7.75 3.79
N VAL A 71 -17.59 8.33 3.15
CA VAL A 71 -18.74 7.58 2.64
C VAL A 71 -19.07 7.89 1.18
N SER A 72 -18.53 8.98 0.64
CA SER A 72 -18.83 9.42 -0.72
C SER A 72 -17.80 8.94 -1.73
N ARG A 73 -18.18 8.95 -3.02
CA ARG A 73 -17.22 8.69 -4.11
C ARG A 73 -16.09 9.72 -4.16
N GLU A 74 -16.37 10.96 -3.75
CA GLU A 74 -15.35 12.02 -3.67
C GLU A 74 -14.35 11.72 -2.56
N ASP A 75 -14.80 11.17 -1.42
CA ASP A 75 -13.90 10.75 -0.35
C ASP A 75 -12.96 9.62 -0.83
N LEU A 76 -13.47 8.66 -1.60
CA LEU A 76 -12.66 7.56 -2.13
C LEU A 76 -11.56 8.02 -3.10
N LYS A 77 -11.72 9.15 -3.78
CA LYS A 77 -10.67 9.76 -4.63
C LYS A 77 -9.48 10.26 -3.80
N ARG A 78 -9.65 10.43 -2.49
CA ARG A 78 -8.62 10.85 -1.55
C ARG A 78 -7.85 9.66 -0.95
N ILE A 79 -8.08 8.45 -1.48
CA ILE A 79 -7.35 7.22 -1.12
C ILE A 79 -6.62 6.73 -2.37
N ALA A 80 -5.29 6.62 -2.29
CA ALA A 80 -4.46 6.17 -3.41
C ALA A 80 -3.88 4.78 -3.14
N TYR A 81 -3.66 4.01 -4.21
CA TYR A 81 -3.06 2.68 -4.15
C TYR A 81 -1.92 2.53 -5.15
N VAL A 82 -0.77 2.10 -4.65
CA VAL A 82 0.39 1.68 -5.41
C VAL A 82 0.48 0.15 -5.35
N PRO A 83 0.11 -0.56 -6.41
CA PRO A 83 0.19 -2.03 -6.45
C PRO A 83 1.64 -2.50 -6.56
N GLN A 84 1.87 -3.75 -6.18
CA GLN A 84 3.13 -4.42 -6.45
C GLN A 84 3.37 -4.52 -7.95
N SER A 85 4.58 -4.21 -8.42
CA SER A 85 4.93 -4.16 -9.85
C SER A 85 4.64 -5.44 -10.63
N GLY A 86 4.76 -6.61 -10.01
CA GLY A 86 4.48 -7.91 -10.64
C GLY A 86 3.00 -8.22 -10.88
N SER A 87 2.07 -7.37 -10.42
CA SER A 87 0.62 -7.57 -10.57
C SER A 87 -0.01 -6.77 -11.71
N VAL A 88 0.81 -6.07 -12.50
CA VAL A 88 0.35 -5.18 -13.58
C VAL A 88 0.77 -5.74 -14.93
N ASP A 89 -0.15 -5.70 -15.88
CA ASP A 89 0.15 -5.98 -17.29
C ASP A 89 0.93 -4.79 -17.90
N TRP A 90 2.17 -5.03 -18.24
CA TRP A 90 3.09 -4.01 -18.75
C TRP A 90 3.11 -3.92 -20.28
N ASP A 91 2.43 -4.82 -20.98
CA ASP A 91 2.46 -4.88 -22.46
C ASP A 91 1.53 -3.84 -23.10
N PHE A 92 0.81 -3.08 -22.28
CA PHE A 92 -0.05 -2.00 -22.78
C PHE A 92 0.80 -0.86 -23.38
N PRO A 93 0.54 -0.43 -24.63
CA PRO A 93 1.33 0.56 -25.34
C PRO A 93 1.05 1.99 -24.86
N THR A 94 1.54 2.33 -23.68
CA THR A 94 1.36 3.65 -23.05
C THR A 94 2.70 4.24 -22.62
N THR A 95 2.79 5.58 -22.59
CA THR A 95 3.97 6.28 -22.12
C THR A 95 3.96 6.43 -20.59
N VAL A 96 5.13 6.70 -20.02
CA VAL A 96 5.28 7.04 -18.60
C VAL A 96 4.39 8.22 -18.22
N LEU A 97 4.37 9.27 -19.03
CA LEU A 97 3.53 10.45 -18.79
C LEU A 97 2.04 10.09 -18.77
N ASP A 98 1.58 9.25 -19.70
CA ASP A 98 0.18 8.85 -19.76
C ASP A 98 -0.22 8.04 -18.52
N VAL A 99 0.63 7.11 -18.06
CA VAL A 99 0.40 6.36 -16.83
C VAL A 99 0.26 7.29 -15.62
N VAL A 100 1.12 8.29 -15.50
CA VAL A 100 1.04 9.26 -14.39
C VAL A 100 -0.24 10.07 -14.49
N LEU A 101 -0.61 10.56 -15.69
CA LEU A 101 -1.84 11.33 -15.91
C LEU A 101 -3.12 10.54 -15.58
N MET A 102 -3.11 9.19 -15.68
CA MET A 102 -4.24 8.35 -15.25
C MET A 102 -4.60 8.59 -13.76
N GLY A 103 -3.64 9.00 -12.92
CA GLY A 103 -3.90 9.37 -11.53
C GLY A 103 -4.86 10.56 -11.37
N ARG A 104 -5.01 11.41 -12.39
CA ARG A 104 -5.94 12.56 -12.39
C ARG A 104 -7.34 12.25 -12.90
N TYR A 105 -7.56 11.10 -13.56
CA TYR A 105 -8.86 10.79 -14.18
C TYR A 105 -10.02 10.79 -13.18
N GLY A 106 -9.78 10.36 -11.94
CA GLY A 106 -10.77 10.44 -10.88
C GLY A 106 -11.28 11.87 -10.60
N HIS A 107 -10.41 12.88 -10.75
CA HIS A 107 -10.74 14.29 -10.52
C HIS A 107 -11.32 14.98 -11.77
N LEU A 108 -10.91 14.55 -12.97
CA LEU A 108 -11.34 15.16 -14.22
C LEU A 108 -12.75 14.72 -14.65
N GLY A 109 -13.18 13.52 -14.22
CA GLY A 109 -14.43 12.91 -14.66
C GLY A 109 -14.36 12.35 -16.09
N TRP A 110 -15.47 11.84 -16.59
CA TRP A 110 -15.53 11.02 -17.82
C TRP A 110 -15.27 11.79 -19.12
N PHE A 111 -15.50 13.10 -19.15
CA PHE A 111 -15.51 13.89 -20.38
C PHE A 111 -14.32 14.85 -20.52
N ARG A 112 -13.52 15.02 -19.48
CA ARG A 112 -12.37 15.92 -19.51
C ARG A 112 -11.07 15.16 -19.74
N ARG A 113 -10.28 15.60 -20.70
CA ARG A 113 -8.92 15.12 -20.92
C ARG A 113 -7.94 15.95 -20.08
N PRO A 114 -6.82 15.35 -19.62
CA PRO A 114 -5.76 16.10 -18.94
C PRO A 114 -5.29 17.28 -19.80
N GLY A 115 -5.35 18.48 -19.24
CA GLY A 115 -4.89 19.70 -19.87
C GLY A 115 -3.44 20.06 -19.55
N LYS A 116 -3.09 21.33 -19.74
CA LYS A 116 -1.74 21.83 -19.47
C LYS A 116 -1.39 21.73 -17.98
N ALA A 117 -2.31 22.09 -17.10
CA ALA A 117 -2.09 22.05 -15.65
C ALA A 117 -1.79 20.62 -15.16
N GLU A 118 -2.57 19.61 -15.60
CA GLU A 118 -2.33 18.21 -15.22
C GLU A 118 -1.00 17.70 -15.76
N ARG A 119 -0.58 18.14 -16.96
CA ARG A 119 0.73 17.78 -17.51
C ARG A 119 1.87 18.41 -16.70
N GLU A 120 1.76 19.65 -16.27
CA GLU A 120 2.72 20.31 -15.39
C GLU A 120 2.83 19.56 -14.05
N MET A 121 1.70 19.22 -13.42
CA MET A 121 1.66 18.37 -12.22
C MET A 121 2.31 17.00 -12.45
N ALA A 122 2.07 16.38 -13.61
CA ALA A 122 2.68 15.08 -13.94
C ALA A 122 4.20 15.19 -14.05
N TYR A 123 4.73 16.22 -14.70
CA TYR A 123 6.17 16.45 -14.73
C TYR A 123 6.76 16.77 -13.35
N ASP A 124 6.02 17.47 -12.47
CA ASP A 124 6.46 17.73 -11.09
C ASP A 124 6.62 16.43 -10.29
N VAL A 125 5.66 15.53 -10.35
CA VAL A 125 5.75 14.23 -9.65
C VAL A 125 6.78 13.31 -10.30
N LEU A 126 6.94 13.36 -11.63
CA LEU A 126 8.00 12.62 -12.33
C LEU A 126 9.40 13.09 -11.90
N ARG A 127 9.63 14.39 -11.73
CA ARG A 127 10.89 14.93 -11.19
C ARG A 127 11.14 14.44 -9.76
N LYS A 128 10.12 14.46 -8.90
CA LYS A 128 10.22 13.94 -7.51
C LYS A 128 10.59 12.46 -7.46
N THR A 129 10.14 11.67 -8.42
CA THR A 129 10.44 10.24 -8.52
C THR A 129 11.66 9.92 -9.41
N GLY A 130 12.33 10.95 -9.99
CA GLY A 130 13.48 10.79 -10.88
C GLY A 130 13.14 10.08 -12.18
N MET A 131 11.93 10.32 -12.71
CA MET A 131 11.42 9.67 -13.93
C MET A 131 11.09 10.64 -15.06
N ASP A 132 11.36 11.92 -14.90
CA ASP A 132 11.07 12.99 -15.88
C ASP A 132 11.79 12.78 -17.22
N ALA A 133 13.03 12.31 -17.21
CA ALA A 133 13.78 11.98 -18.43
C ALA A 133 13.18 10.79 -19.24
N TYR A 134 12.25 10.06 -18.65
CA TYR A 134 11.58 8.90 -19.26
C TYR A 134 10.12 9.19 -19.64
N ALA A 135 9.65 10.43 -19.53
CA ALA A 135 8.23 10.81 -19.69
C ALA A 135 7.59 10.25 -20.97
N ASP A 136 8.30 10.34 -22.11
CA ASP A 136 7.81 9.88 -23.42
C ASP A 136 8.14 8.41 -23.73
N ARG A 137 8.82 7.71 -22.79
CA ARG A 137 9.18 6.31 -22.98
C ARG A 137 7.99 5.41 -22.72
N GLN A 138 7.87 4.32 -23.48
CA GLN A 138 6.89 3.27 -23.22
C GLN A 138 7.19 2.59 -21.88
N ILE A 139 6.15 2.35 -21.07
CA ILE A 139 6.27 1.76 -19.74
C ILE A 139 6.88 0.35 -19.78
N SER A 140 6.59 -0.43 -20.82
CA SER A 140 7.13 -1.78 -21.04
C SER A 140 8.66 -1.81 -21.23
N ARG A 141 9.27 -0.68 -21.59
CA ARG A 141 10.73 -0.56 -21.81
C ARG A 141 11.50 -0.14 -20.55
N LEU A 142 10.84 -0.06 -19.42
CA LEU A 142 11.43 0.32 -18.14
C LEU A 142 11.83 -0.93 -17.33
N SER A 143 12.87 -0.79 -16.49
CA SER A 143 13.15 -1.80 -15.47
C SER A 143 12.04 -1.84 -14.41
N GLY A 144 11.91 -2.96 -13.67
CA GLY A 144 10.91 -3.10 -12.61
C GLY A 144 10.97 -1.99 -11.56
N GLY A 145 12.16 -1.57 -11.14
CA GLY A 145 12.32 -0.44 -10.21
C GLY A 145 11.93 0.92 -10.82
N GLN A 146 12.12 1.12 -12.14
CA GLN A 146 11.63 2.31 -12.83
C GLN A 146 10.11 2.29 -12.95
N GLN A 147 9.51 1.15 -13.29
CA GLN A 147 8.06 0.95 -13.32
C GLN A 147 7.44 1.26 -11.96
N GLN A 148 8.03 0.76 -10.87
CA GLN A 148 7.56 1.03 -9.50
C GLN A 148 7.55 2.53 -9.18
N ARG A 149 8.58 3.28 -9.60
CA ARG A 149 8.64 4.74 -9.44
C ARG A 149 7.58 5.49 -10.27
N VAL A 150 7.23 4.99 -11.45
CA VAL A 150 6.13 5.55 -12.25
C VAL A 150 4.78 5.34 -11.56
N PHE A 151 4.54 4.16 -10.96
CA PHE A 151 3.33 3.93 -10.18
C PHE A 151 3.26 4.77 -8.91
N LEU A 152 4.40 5.02 -8.28
CA LEU A 152 4.48 5.98 -7.18
C LEU A 152 4.11 7.39 -7.65
N ALA A 153 4.67 7.85 -8.79
CA ALA A 153 4.31 9.14 -9.39
C ALA A 153 2.81 9.23 -9.72
N ARG A 154 2.22 8.15 -10.25
CA ARG A 154 0.77 8.05 -10.52
C ARG A 154 -0.07 8.21 -9.26
N ALA A 155 0.37 7.65 -8.14
CA ALA A 155 -0.33 7.82 -6.87
C ALA A 155 -0.15 9.24 -6.30
N LEU A 156 1.05 9.82 -6.41
CA LEU A 156 1.34 11.16 -5.92
C LEU A 156 0.54 12.25 -6.62
N ILE A 157 0.36 12.17 -7.95
CA ILE A 157 -0.42 13.14 -8.71
C ILE A 157 -1.90 13.14 -8.32
N GLN A 158 -2.38 12.08 -7.68
CA GLN A 158 -3.74 11.97 -7.17
C GLN A 158 -3.99 12.92 -5.98
N GLU A 159 -2.94 13.39 -5.29
CA GLU A 159 -3.00 14.28 -4.12
C GLU A 159 -3.89 13.74 -2.99
N ALA A 160 -3.88 12.41 -2.81
CA ALA A 160 -4.66 11.72 -1.81
C ALA A 160 -4.26 12.11 -0.36
N ASP A 161 -5.06 11.72 0.61
CA ASP A 161 -4.76 11.87 2.04
C ASP A 161 -4.30 10.57 2.67
N ILE A 162 -4.75 9.43 2.13
CA ILE A 162 -4.35 8.09 2.56
C ILE A 162 -3.73 7.36 1.36
N TYR A 163 -2.54 6.81 1.56
CA TYR A 163 -1.82 6.06 0.53
C TYR A 163 -1.54 4.64 1.01
N PHE A 164 -1.94 3.67 0.21
CA PHE A 164 -1.57 2.27 0.39
C PHE A 164 -0.51 1.90 -0.64
N MET A 165 0.58 1.27 -0.20
CA MET A 165 1.70 0.89 -1.06
C MET A 165 2.09 -0.56 -0.80
N ASP A 166 2.01 -1.38 -1.83
CA ASP A 166 2.34 -2.80 -1.74
C ASP A 166 3.77 -3.04 -2.24
N GLU A 167 4.71 -3.24 -1.30
CA GLU A 167 6.15 -3.45 -1.54
C GLU A 167 6.82 -2.37 -2.42
N PRO A 168 6.71 -1.06 -2.08
CA PRO A 168 7.19 0.03 -2.94
C PRO A 168 8.72 0.06 -3.10
N PHE A 169 9.46 -0.64 -2.27
CA PHE A 169 10.92 -0.73 -2.30
C PHE A 169 11.45 -1.95 -3.05
N LYS A 170 10.58 -2.84 -3.52
CA LYS A 170 10.98 -4.08 -4.19
C LYS A 170 11.67 -3.81 -5.53
N GLY A 171 12.87 -4.37 -5.70
CA GLY A 171 13.62 -4.28 -6.95
C GLY A 171 14.25 -2.92 -7.23
N VAL A 172 14.33 -2.03 -6.23
CA VAL A 172 15.06 -0.77 -6.32
C VAL A 172 16.43 -0.88 -5.63
N ASP A 173 17.38 -0.08 -6.08
CA ASP A 173 18.68 0.04 -5.43
C ASP A 173 18.61 0.87 -4.15
N ALA A 174 19.59 0.74 -3.26
CA ALA A 174 19.62 1.42 -1.96
C ALA A 174 19.54 2.96 -2.05
N LYS A 175 20.06 3.57 -3.12
CA LYS A 175 19.98 5.03 -3.34
C LYS A 175 18.54 5.43 -3.66
N THR A 176 17.89 4.66 -4.52
CA THR A 176 16.49 4.86 -4.90
C THR A 176 15.56 4.62 -3.71
N GLU A 177 15.81 3.58 -2.91
CA GLU A 177 15.06 3.30 -1.68
C GLU A 177 15.10 4.50 -0.72
N LYS A 178 16.29 5.03 -0.42
CA LYS A 178 16.44 6.22 0.43
C LYS A 178 15.67 7.43 -0.11
N ALA A 179 15.67 7.63 -1.42
CA ALA A 179 14.92 8.73 -2.04
C ALA A 179 13.40 8.53 -1.88
N ILE A 180 12.90 7.30 -2.03
CA ILE A 180 11.48 6.98 -1.79
C ILE A 180 11.14 7.20 -0.32
N VAL A 181 11.95 6.71 0.63
CA VAL A 181 11.72 6.92 2.07
C VAL A 181 11.65 8.41 2.41
N ALA A 182 12.60 9.23 1.92
CA ALA A 182 12.56 10.67 2.12
C ALA A 182 11.26 11.32 1.59
N LEU A 183 10.78 10.86 0.44
CA LEU A 183 9.50 11.30 -0.13
C LEU A 183 8.31 10.90 0.76
N LEU A 184 8.28 9.66 1.30
CA LEU A 184 7.22 9.21 2.20
C LEU A 184 7.24 10.02 3.52
N GLN A 185 8.41 10.35 4.04
CA GLN A 185 8.56 11.21 5.22
C GLN A 185 8.09 12.64 4.94
N GLU A 186 8.37 13.19 3.74
CA GLU A 186 7.82 14.47 3.30
C GLU A 186 6.28 14.42 3.23
N MET A 187 5.69 13.34 2.69
CA MET A 187 4.24 13.17 2.67
C MET A 187 3.65 13.17 4.08
N LYS A 188 4.26 12.40 5.00
CA LYS A 188 3.88 12.38 6.42
C LYS A 188 3.96 13.79 7.04
N SER A 189 5.03 14.54 6.81
CA SER A 189 5.19 15.91 7.35
C SER A 189 4.11 16.89 6.86
N ARG A 190 3.48 16.57 5.73
CA ARG A 190 2.31 17.27 5.17
C ARG A 190 0.97 16.72 5.68
N GLY A 191 0.98 15.87 6.71
CA GLY A 191 -0.21 15.28 7.32
C GLY A 191 -0.83 14.13 6.54
N LYS A 192 -0.16 13.58 5.52
CA LYS A 192 -0.64 12.40 4.79
C LYS A 192 -0.41 11.14 5.60
N THR A 193 -1.34 10.19 5.51
CA THR A 193 -1.20 8.86 6.09
C THR A 193 -0.68 7.91 5.01
N VAL A 194 0.42 7.23 5.28
CA VAL A 194 1.04 6.30 4.32
C VAL A 194 1.16 4.92 4.95
N ILE A 195 0.57 3.92 4.31
CA ILE A 195 0.56 2.53 4.76
C ILE A 195 1.35 1.70 3.74
N VAL A 196 2.41 1.04 4.21
CA VAL A 196 3.36 0.32 3.36
C VAL A 196 3.42 -1.15 3.75
N VAL A 197 3.18 -2.06 2.81
CA VAL A 197 3.61 -3.45 2.99
C VAL A 197 5.12 -3.50 2.87
N HIS A 198 5.78 -3.93 3.94
CA HIS A 198 7.23 -3.97 4.03
C HIS A 198 7.73 -5.37 4.41
N HIS A 199 8.85 -5.79 3.82
CA HIS A 199 9.38 -7.14 4.03
C HIS A 199 10.76 -7.16 4.71
N ASP A 200 11.48 -6.02 4.71
CA ASP A 200 12.77 -5.91 5.36
C ASP A 200 12.62 -5.44 6.81
N LEU A 201 12.73 -6.38 7.74
CA LEU A 201 12.61 -6.10 9.17
C LEU A 201 13.73 -5.20 9.71
N THR A 202 14.87 -5.11 9.03
CA THR A 202 16.02 -4.35 9.53
C THR A 202 15.80 -2.84 9.44
N THR A 203 14.91 -2.39 8.55
CA THR A 203 14.62 -0.98 8.28
C THR A 203 13.30 -0.50 8.89
N VAL A 204 12.49 -1.40 9.50
CA VAL A 204 11.18 -1.03 10.07
C VAL A 204 11.31 0.07 11.12
N ALA A 205 12.23 -0.09 12.08
CA ALA A 205 12.42 0.86 13.17
C ALA A 205 12.98 2.21 12.72
N GLU A 206 13.66 2.25 11.56
CA GLU A 206 14.22 3.48 11.00
C GLU A 206 13.19 4.26 10.18
N TYR A 207 12.31 3.56 9.44
CA TYR A 207 11.45 4.20 8.44
C TYR A 207 10.05 4.52 8.95
N PHE A 208 9.52 3.74 9.90
CA PHE A 208 8.10 3.76 10.25
C PHE A 208 7.84 4.15 11.70
N ASP A 209 6.67 4.76 11.95
CA ASP A 209 6.21 5.14 13.28
C ASP A 209 5.29 4.08 13.90
N TRP A 210 4.54 3.40 13.04
CA TRP A 210 3.50 2.45 13.40
C TRP A 210 3.70 1.14 12.67
N VAL A 211 3.46 0.03 13.33
CA VAL A 211 3.57 -1.29 12.72
C VAL A 211 2.36 -2.16 13.02
N THR A 212 1.89 -2.88 12.01
CA THR A 212 0.94 -3.97 12.16
C THR A 212 1.61 -5.25 11.68
N MET A 213 1.75 -6.22 12.58
CA MET A 213 2.37 -7.51 12.32
C MET A 213 1.29 -8.55 12.11
N ILE A 214 1.30 -9.21 10.94
CA ILE A 214 0.29 -10.21 10.58
C ILE A 214 0.91 -11.54 10.15
N ASN A 215 0.21 -12.61 10.47
CA ASN A 215 0.41 -13.93 9.89
C ASN A 215 -0.93 -14.67 9.90
N LEU A 216 -1.74 -14.48 8.84
CA LEU A 216 -3.14 -14.88 8.69
C LEU A 216 -4.09 -14.19 9.69
N ARG A 217 -3.60 -13.79 10.85
CA ARG A 217 -4.25 -12.97 11.89
C ARG A 217 -3.33 -11.83 12.29
N ARG A 218 -3.87 -10.84 12.99
CA ARG A 218 -3.04 -9.83 13.66
C ARG A 218 -2.25 -10.47 14.81
N ILE A 219 -0.94 -10.30 14.79
CA ILE A 219 -0.05 -10.73 15.88
C ILE A 219 0.15 -9.59 16.87
N ALA A 220 0.47 -8.40 16.36
CA ALA A 220 0.69 -7.21 17.16
C ALA A 220 0.43 -5.95 16.34
N MET A 221 0.10 -4.83 16.98
CA MET A 221 -0.13 -3.54 16.34
C MET A 221 0.12 -2.41 17.35
N GLY A 222 0.82 -1.35 16.92
CA GLY A 222 1.10 -0.20 17.77
C GLY A 222 2.28 0.64 17.28
N PRO A 223 2.74 1.60 18.10
CA PRO A 223 3.99 2.32 17.86
C PRO A 223 5.16 1.34 17.69
N VAL A 224 6.06 1.66 16.74
CA VAL A 224 7.17 0.74 16.41
C VAL A 224 8.07 0.49 17.62
N ASP A 225 8.38 1.51 18.40
CA ASP A 225 9.22 1.42 19.59
C ASP A 225 8.64 0.54 20.71
N GLU A 226 7.31 0.37 20.77
CA GLU A 226 6.63 -0.46 21.75
C GLU A 226 6.38 -1.90 21.27
N VAL A 227 6.02 -2.04 19.98
CA VAL A 227 5.45 -3.29 19.45
C VAL A 227 6.45 -4.09 18.61
N PHE A 228 7.43 -3.44 17.99
CA PHE A 228 8.40 -4.13 17.12
C PHE A 228 9.49 -4.82 17.95
N THR A 229 9.08 -5.82 18.73
CA THR A 229 9.94 -6.58 19.63
C THR A 229 10.35 -7.92 19.04
N ARG A 230 11.45 -8.48 19.56
CA ARG A 230 11.90 -9.82 19.17
C ARG A 230 10.82 -10.88 19.36
N GLU A 231 10.07 -10.81 20.45
CA GLU A 231 8.99 -11.74 20.77
C GLU A 231 7.89 -11.72 19.71
N HIS A 232 7.41 -10.52 19.34
CA HIS A 232 6.37 -10.38 18.31
C HIS A 232 6.89 -10.78 16.92
N ILE A 233 8.16 -10.48 16.60
CA ILE A 233 8.80 -10.92 15.35
C ILE A 233 8.86 -12.45 15.31
N GLU A 234 9.32 -13.09 16.37
CA GLU A 234 9.36 -14.56 16.45
C GLU A 234 7.94 -15.15 16.35
N ALA A 235 6.96 -14.57 17.00
CA ALA A 235 5.55 -15.00 16.90
C ALA A 235 5.01 -14.89 15.47
N ALA A 236 5.32 -13.81 14.76
CA ALA A 236 4.86 -13.58 13.40
C ALA A 236 5.55 -14.49 12.36
N TYR A 237 6.87 -14.70 12.52
CA TYR A 237 7.70 -15.36 11.51
C TYR A 237 8.04 -16.84 11.81
N ASN A 238 7.73 -17.34 13.01
CA ASN A 238 8.04 -18.72 13.37
C ASN A 238 7.20 -19.69 12.52
N ALA A 239 7.88 -20.60 11.84
CA ALA A 239 7.27 -21.63 10.99
C ALA A 239 6.37 -22.63 11.76
N ARG A 240 6.44 -22.65 13.10
CA ARG A 240 5.62 -23.49 13.98
C ARG A 240 4.30 -22.85 14.38
N ASN A 241 3.91 -21.70 13.79
CA ASN A 241 2.63 -21.08 14.06
C ASN A 241 1.49 -22.08 13.78
N PRO A 242 0.67 -22.44 14.79
CA PRO A 242 -0.43 -23.41 14.65
C PRO A 242 -1.38 -23.08 13.50
N LEU A 243 -1.65 -21.80 13.28
CA LEU A 243 -2.54 -21.31 12.22
C LEU A 243 -2.04 -21.63 10.80
N ARG A 244 -0.73 -21.76 10.60
CA ARG A 244 -0.17 -22.24 9.33
C ARG A 244 -0.37 -23.75 9.15
N ARG A 245 -0.39 -24.54 10.23
CA ARG A 245 -0.66 -25.98 10.17
C ARG A 245 -2.13 -26.23 9.85
N GLU A 246 -3.06 -25.57 10.54
CA GLU A 246 -4.49 -25.70 10.26
C GLU A 246 -4.84 -25.33 8.81
N ALA A 247 -4.25 -24.26 8.25
CA ALA A 247 -4.45 -23.87 6.85
C ALA A 247 -3.83 -24.86 5.85
N GLN A 248 -2.77 -25.60 6.23
CA GLN A 248 -2.14 -26.63 5.39
C GLN A 248 -2.84 -27.98 5.52
N ASP A 249 -3.32 -28.33 6.70
CA ASP A 249 -4.01 -29.61 6.97
C ASP A 249 -5.40 -29.67 6.34
N VAL A 250 -6.12 -28.54 6.25
CA VAL A 250 -7.38 -28.43 5.49
C VAL A 250 -7.15 -28.60 3.98
N GLY A 251 -5.97 -28.28 3.47
CA GLY A 251 -5.61 -28.44 2.05
C GLY A 251 -5.01 -29.79 1.66
N ALA A 252 -4.75 -30.67 2.63
CA ALA A 252 -4.19 -32.03 2.41
C ALA A 252 -5.22 -33.14 2.56
N ALA A 253 -6.46 -32.80 2.89
CA ALA A 253 -7.58 -33.75 3.15
C ALA A 253 -8.53 -33.90 1.95
N GLU A 254 -8.19 -33.38 0.79
CA GLU A 254 -8.76 -33.64 -0.53
C GLU A 254 -7.69 -34.27 -1.44
#